data_986f474bcf1a00df6b05503399a1b9c2
#
_entry.id   986f474bcf1a00df6b05503399a1b9c2
#
_cell.length_a   1.000
_cell.length_b   1.000
_cell.length_c   1.000
_cell.angle_alpha   90.00
_cell.angle_beta   90.00
_cell.angle_gamma   90.00
#
_symmetry.space_group_name_H-M   'P 1'
#
loop_
_entity.id
_entity.type
_entity.pdbx_description
1 polymer ?
#
loop_
_entity_poly.entity_id
_entity_poly.type
_entity_poly.pdbx_seq_one_letter_code
_entity_poly.pdbx_strand_id
1 'polypeptide(L)'
;MDTWDFCRHIRQGARFWGERPAVVCGDDSLSFRDLDARSDRLAAALLGLGLVKGDRVAVQSRNATALVVLETALFKAGLVKVALNARFTEDEASDVVDSAAPLAFLAGAGFTHRGPDTPGFAAVRHFISLAGPADGHLDAEALMAAASDAPVHVPVSKDDLAVLHFSSGSTGKIKAAMHTFGNRRACIRKVLFRNEGAPRPGDRIALVGPVTHASGMLMQPFLYAGATLHLFDRFQPRAFLEAIGEHRITHAFVVPAMIHALLEEPFLDHADLSSLRQLSYGAAPVAPARIEEAWRRIGPVLAQGYGLSESTSAVASLSTRDHAEALANAPHRLASCGRPYGETEVRVVDEQGREVPVGEMGEIVLRGEDIFAGYWREPELSAEAVREGWLLTGDLARRDEQGFLYIVDRKKDMVVSGGFNVYPTEVEAVLYRHPDVYEACVIGVPDARWGEAVKALVVPRGGAGCDADALMAHCRRHLADYKSPRSVELVAALPKNANGKIARKEVRQPFWAGHDRQVH
;
A
#
# COMPACT_ATOMS: atom_id res chain seq x y z
N MET A 1 6.46 15.62 28.59
CA MET A 1 6.20 14.82 27.35
C MET A 1 7.38 13.89 27.13
N ASP A 2 7.11 12.60 27.02
CA ASP A 2 8.18 11.64 26.69
C ASP A 2 8.62 11.85 25.26
N THR A 3 9.79 12.44 25.07
CA THR A 3 10.43 12.62 23.76
C THR A 3 11.51 11.56 23.56
N TRP A 4 11.69 11.11 22.32
CA TRP A 4 12.65 10.07 21.98
C TRP A 4 13.32 10.32 20.63
N ASP A 5 14.45 9.65 20.42
CA ASP A 5 15.15 9.58 19.15
C ASP A 5 14.54 8.45 18.30
N PHE A 6 13.70 8.80 17.34
CA PHE A 6 13.04 7.81 16.47
C PHE A 6 14.06 7.03 15.63
N CYS A 7 15.15 7.66 15.21
CA CYS A 7 16.18 7.05 14.36
C CYS A 7 17.36 6.44 15.13
N ARG A 8 17.25 6.25 16.44
CA ARG A 8 18.32 5.62 17.24
C ARG A 8 18.78 4.28 16.65
N HIS A 9 17.85 3.51 16.08
CA HIS A 9 18.16 2.22 15.45
C HIS A 9 19.08 2.36 14.22
N ILE A 10 19.02 3.46 13.47
CA ILE A 10 19.92 3.72 12.33
C ILE A 10 21.35 3.91 12.82
N ARG A 11 21.56 4.73 13.88
CA ARG A 11 22.87 4.90 14.52
C ARG A 11 23.39 3.59 15.11
N GLN A 12 22.53 2.81 15.71
CA GLN A 12 22.91 1.47 16.20
C GLN A 12 23.30 0.56 15.04
N GLY A 13 22.55 0.61 13.92
CA GLY A 13 22.86 -0.11 12.70
C GLY A 13 24.23 0.23 12.14
N ALA A 14 24.57 1.53 12.07
CA ALA A 14 25.90 2.00 11.65
C ALA A 14 27.03 1.44 12.54
N ARG A 15 26.78 1.29 13.85
CA ARG A 15 27.77 0.72 14.79
C ARG A 15 27.88 -0.81 14.70
N PHE A 16 26.75 -1.52 14.55
CA PHE A 16 26.72 -2.98 14.63
C PHE A 16 27.00 -3.63 13.28
N TRP A 17 26.54 -3.03 12.18
CA TRP A 17 26.63 -3.61 10.84
C TRP A 17 27.58 -2.85 9.92
N GLY A 18 27.93 -1.60 10.25
CA GLY A 18 28.97 -0.79 9.61
C GLY A 18 28.90 -0.79 8.08
N GLU A 19 29.85 -1.48 7.46
CA GLU A 19 30.00 -1.56 6.00
C GLU A 19 29.02 -2.51 5.30
N ARG A 20 28.15 -3.23 6.05
CA ARG A 20 27.16 -4.06 5.39
C ARG A 20 26.18 -3.19 4.61
N PRO A 21 25.74 -3.63 3.42
CA PRO A 21 24.72 -2.90 2.65
C PRO A 21 23.43 -2.72 3.45
N ALA A 22 23.00 -1.47 3.61
CA ALA A 22 21.68 -1.13 4.15
C ALA A 22 20.65 -0.98 3.03
N VAL A 23 21.06 -0.41 1.89
CA VAL A 23 20.20 -0.12 0.74
C VAL A 23 20.94 -0.41 -0.54
N VAL A 24 20.26 -1.05 -1.50
CA VAL A 24 20.77 -1.31 -2.85
C VAL A 24 19.68 -0.94 -3.85
N CYS A 25 20.04 -0.24 -4.92
CA CYS A 25 19.16 0.09 -6.03
C CYS A 25 19.96 0.09 -7.36
N GLY A 26 19.83 -0.97 -8.16
CA GLY A 26 20.71 -1.19 -9.31
C GLY A 26 22.17 -1.26 -8.86
N ASP A 27 23.03 -0.46 -9.48
CA ASP A 27 24.47 -0.40 -9.15
C ASP A 27 24.77 0.50 -7.94
N ASP A 28 23.79 1.25 -7.43
CA ASP A 28 23.96 2.13 -6.28
C ASP A 28 23.72 1.39 -4.97
N SER A 29 24.65 1.53 -4.02
CA SER A 29 24.59 0.85 -2.73
C SER A 29 25.11 1.75 -1.61
N LEU A 30 24.40 1.75 -0.50
CA LEU A 30 24.78 2.46 0.73
C LEU A 30 24.95 1.45 1.87
N SER A 31 26.06 1.54 2.58
CA SER A 31 26.23 0.80 3.84
C SER A 31 25.35 1.40 4.95
N PHE A 32 25.22 0.69 6.08
CA PHE A 32 24.57 1.26 7.27
C PHE A 32 25.29 2.51 7.77
N ARG A 33 26.62 2.57 7.65
CA ARG A 33 27.41 3.76 8.01
C ARG A 33 27.14 4.91 7.07
N ASP A 34 27.10 4.67 5.76
CA ASP A 34 26.79 5.70 4.76
C ASP A 34 25.37 6.24 4.95
N LEU A 35 24.38 5.36 5.19
CA LEU A 35 23.00 5.78 5.44
C LEU A 35 22.91 6.71 6.66
N ASP A 36 23.59 6.37 7.77
CA ASP A 36 23.59 7.21 8.96
C ASP A 36 24.25 8.56 8.71
N ALA A 37 25.46 8.57 8.14
CA ALA A 37 26.23 9.79 7.87
C ALA A 37 25.53 10.70 6.84
N ARG A 38 25.05 10.15 5.73
CA ARG A 38 24.38 10.92 4.68
C ARG A 38 23.04 11.49 5.17
N SER A 39 22.29 10.72 5.96
CA SER A 39 21.03 11.23 6.51
C SER A 39 21.25 12.29 7.59
N ASP A 40 22.34 12.25 8.37
CA ASP A 40 22.68 13.35 9.28
C ASP A 40 23.02 14.63 8.50
N ARG A 41 23.83 14.54 7.45
CA ARG A 41 24.19 15.70 6.60
C ARG A 41 22.96 16.29 5.90
N LEU A 42 22.08 15.45 5.34
CA LEU A 42 20.87 15.93 4.69
C LEU A 42 19.91 16.58 5.71
N ALA A 43 19.77 16.00 6.91
CA ALA A 43 19.00 16.59 8.00
C ALA A 43 19.56 17.96 8.42
N ALA A 44 20.89 18.06 8.60
CA ALA A 44 21.57 19.32 8.91
C ALA A 44 21.37 20.36 7.81
N ALA A 45 21.47 19.96 6.53
CA ALA A 45 21.24 20.84 5.38
C ALA A 45 19.81 21.40 5.37
N LEU A 46 18.80 20.53 5.56
CA LEU A 46 17.39 20.96 5.59
C LEU A 46 17.12 21.93 6.75
N LEU A 47 17.64 21.64 7.95
CA LEU A 47 17.55 22.56 9.09
C LEU A 47 18.30 23.87 8.83
N GLY A 48 19.45 23.82 8.15
CA GLY A 48 20.24 24.99 7.72
C GLY A 48 19.50 25.88 6.71
N LEU A 49 18.58 25.34 5.94
CA LEU A 49 17.68 26.11 5.06
C LEU A 49 16.53 26.78 5.84
N GLY A 50 16.47 26.62 7.16
CA GLY A 50 15.47 27.25 8.03
C GLY A 50 14.21 26.41 8.26
N LEU A 51 14.19 25.13 7.84
CA LEU A 51 13.09 24.23 8.21
C LEU A 51 13.20 23.89 9.70
N VAL A 52 12.03 23.74 10.34
CA VAL A 52 11.95 23.39 11.77
C VAL A 52 11.04 22.17 11.95
N LYS A 53 11.15 21.52 13.12
CA LYS A 53 10.30 20.38 13.48
C LYS A 53 8.83 20.63 13.13
N GLY A 54 8.20 19.67 12.45
CA GLY A 54 6.81 19.73 11.99
C GLY A 54 6.61 20.34 10.61
N ASP A 55 7.64 20.94 10.01
CA ASP A 55 7.55 21.42 8.63
C ASP A 55 7.42 20.25 7.66
N ARG A 56 6.60 20.46 6.62
CA ARG A 56 6.32 19.46 5.60
C ARG A 56 7.35 19.57 4.48
N VAL A 57 7.86 18.42 4.09
CA VAL A 57 8.80 18.25 2.97
C VAL A 57 8.21 17.28 1.97
N ALA A 58 7.90 17.77 0.78
CA ALA A 58 7.36 16.95 -0.30
C ALA A 58 8.49 16.29 -1.09
N VAL A 59 8.22 15.07 -1.58
CA VAL A 59 9.13 14.36 -2.45
C VAL A 59 8.38 13.64 -3.56
N GLN A 60 8.85 13.78 -4.79
CA GLN A 60 8.43 12.97 -5.93
C GLN A 60 9.65 12.36 -6.61
N SER A 61 9.73 11.04 -6.57
CA SER A 61 10.83 10.28 -7.16
C SER A 61 10.40 8.84 -7.40
N ARG A 62 11.03 8.19 -8.37
CA ARG A 62 11.05 6.73 -8.45
C ARG A 62 11.91 6.18 -7.32
N ASN A 63 11.83 4.86 -7.10
CA ASN A 63 12.65 4.22 -6.07
C ASN A 63 14.14 4.48 -6.35
N ALA A 64 14.85 4.99 -5.34
CA ALA A 64 16.27 5.26 -5.35
C ALA A 64 16.81 5.24 -3.91
N THR A 65 18.11 4.99 -3.73
CA THR A 65 18.77 5.02 -2.41
C THR A 65 18.56 6.35 -1.72
N ALA A 66 18.56 7.46 -2.47
CA ALA A 66 18.32 8.82 -1.98
C ALA A 66 16.98 8.96 -1.23
N LEU A 67 15.94 8.19 -1.57
CA LEU A 67 14.66 8.22 -0.85
C LEU A 67 14.78 7.65 0.57
N VAL A 68 15.62 6.64 0.78
CA VAL A 68 15.85 6.06 2.10
C VAL A 68 16.68 7.01 2.96
N VAL A 69 17.70 7.65 2.36
CA VAL A 69 18.46 8.74 3.00
C VAL A 69 17.53 9.87 3.41
N LEU A 70 16.66 10.32 2.49
CA LEU A 70 15.71 11.39 2.74
C LEU A 70 14.74 11.05 3.88
N GLU A 71 14.06 9.91 3.82
CA GLU A 71 13.12 9.54 4.89
C GLU A 71 13.81 9.51 6.25
N THR A 72 15.02 8.94 6.31
CA THR A 72 15.81 8.88 7.54
C THR A 72 16.20 10.29 8.00
N ALA A 73 16.61 11.17 7.09
CA ALA A 73 16.96 12.56 7.40
C ALA A 73 15.77 13.36 7.94
N LEU A 74 14.59 13.22 7.30
CA LEU A 74 13.37 13.86 7.75
C LEU A 74 13.00 13.44 9.18
N PHE A 75 13.10 12.15 9.47
CA PHE A 75 12.79 11.63 10.81
C PHE A 75 13.83 12.07 11.85
N LYS A 76 15.12 12.15 11.51
CA LYS A 76 16.18 12.71 12.39
C LYS A 76 15.94 14.19 12.71
N ALA A 77 15.45 14.95 11.73
CA ALA A 77 15.14 16.37 11.86
C ALA A 77 13.73 16.67 12.44
N GLY A 78 12.91 15.64 12.67
CA GLY A 78 11.51 15.81 13.10
C GLY A 78 10.62 16.48 12.05
N LEU A 79 10.99 16.38 10.77
CA LEU A 79 10.26 16.92 9.63
C LEU A 79 9.19 15.93 9.14
N VAL A 80 8.14 16.48 8.52
CA VAL A 80 6.99 15.68 8.03
C VAL A 80 7.18 15.32 6.58
N LYS A 81 7.25 14.03 6.26
CA LYS A 81 7.32 13.53 4.90
C LYS A 81 5.96 13.67 4.19
N VAL A 82 5.94 14.30 3.03
CA VAL A 82 4.82 14.33 2.09
C VAL A 82 5.23 13.54 0.85
N ALA A 83 4.77 12.30 0.75
CA ALA A 83 5.21 11.40 -0.30
C ALA A 83 4.25 11.44 -1.51
N LEU A 84 4.75 11.92 -2.65
CA LEU A 84 4.04 11.88 -3.92
C LEU A 84 4.37 10.58 -4.66
N ASN A 85 3.33 9.92 -5.17
CA ASN A 85 3.57 8.78 -6.05
C ASN A 85 4.22 9.25 -7.36
N ALA A 86 5.25 8.55 -7.82
CA ALA A 86 5.91 8.84 -9.09
C ALA A 86 4.99 8.72 -10.33
N ARG A 87 3.81 8.11 -10.16
CA ARG A 87 2.80 7.94 -11.22
C ARG A 87 1.68 8.97 -11.16
N PHE A 88 1.71 9.90 -10.20
CA PHE A 88 0.73 10.97 -10.17
C PHE A 88 0.84 11.83 -11.41
N THR A 89 -0.31 12.21 -11.96
CA THR A 89 -0.41 13.24 -12.99
C THR A 89 0.06 14.59 -12.45
N GLU A 90 0.18 15.59 -13.31
CA GLU A 90 0.54 16.94 -12.86
C GLU A 90 -0.53 17.52 -11.94
N ASP A 91 -1.81 17.33 -12.27
CA ASP A 91 -2.92 17.81 -11.46
C ASP A 91 -2.96 17.12 -10.09
N GLU A 92 -2.83 15.78 -10.04
CA GLU A 92 -2.79 15.04 -8.77
C GLU A 92 -1.62 15.48 -7.89
N ALA A 93 -0.44 15.71 -8.49
CA ALA A 93 0.72 16.17 -7.74
C ALA A 93 0.53 17.60 -7.22
N SER A 94 -0.07 18.48 -8.03
CA SER A 94 -0.41 19.85 -7.66
C SER A 94 -1.41 19.89 -6.50
N ASP A 95 -2.47 19.09 -6.56
CA ASP A 95 -3.47 18.98 -5.50
C ASP A 95 -2.85 18.51 -4.16
N VAL A 96 -1.94 17.53 -4.23
CA VAL A 96 -1.23 17.01 -3.05
C VAL A 96 -0.34 18.09 -2.43
N VAL A 97 0.42 18.81 -3.26
CA VAL A 97 1.37 19.84 -2.77
C VAL A 97 0.61 21.05 -2.24
N ASP A 98 -0.44 21.51 -2.91
CA ASP A 98 -1.29 22.61 -2.43
C ASP A 98 -1.93 22.25 -1.07
N SER A 99 -2.54 21.07 -0.97
CA SER A 99 -3.17 20.59 0.27
C SER A 99 -2.17 20.48 1.43
N ALA A 100 -0.98 19.92 1.19
CA ALA A 100 0.04 19.73 2.21
C ALA A 100 0.78 21.03 2.57
N ALA A 101 0.87 21.98 1.64
CA ALA A 101 1.64 23.23 1.75
C ALA A 101 3.06 22.97 2.30
N PRO A 102 3.91 22.18 1.62
CA PRO A 102 5.27 21.89 2.07
C PRO A 102 6.18 23.10 1.88
N LEU A 103 7.19 23.26 2.75
CA LEU A 103 8.19 24.30 2.61
C LEU A 103 9.34 23.93 1.67
N ALA A 104 9.59 22.62 1.49
CA ALA A 104 10.58 22.12 0.54
C ALA A 104 9.96 21.03 -0.35
N PHE A 105 10.44 20.97 -1.59
CA PHE A 105 10.13 19.92 -2.55
C PHE A 105 11.42 19.29 -3.06
N LEU A 106 11.53 17.96 -2.90
CA LEU A 106 12.66 17.20 -3.39
C LEU A 106 12.29 16.41 -4.64
N ALA A 107 13.00 16.66 -5.72
CA ALA A 107 12.77 16.08 -7.03
C ALA A 107 13.79 14.98 -7.34
N GLY A 108 13.31 13.75 -7.56
CA GLY A 108 14.14 12.71 -8.18
C GLY A 108 14.25 12.88 -9.70
N ALA A 109 15.00 11.99 -10.35
CA ALA A 109 15.17 12.00 -11.80
C ALA A 109 13.82 11.98 -12.52
N GLY A 110 13.64 12.89 -13.49
CA GLY A 110 12.41 13.08 -14.26
C GLY A 110 11.36 13.97 -13.62
N PHE A 111 11.61 14.54 -12.42
CA PHE A 111 10.68 15.43 -11.70
C PHE A 111 11.26 16.84 -11.44
N THR A 112 12.46 17.14 -11.91
CA THR A 112 13.11 18.44 -11.78
C THR A 112 12.53 19.54 -12.69
N HIS A 113 11.56 19.21 -13.51
CA HIS A 113 10.77 20.19 -14.28
C HIS A 113 9.77 20.96 -13.41
N ARG A 114 9.50 20.50 -12.19
CA ARG A 114 8.61 21.17 -11.24
C ARG A 114 9.36 22.26 -10.50
N GLY A 115 8.82 23.47 -10.54
CA GLY A 115 9.45 24.65 -9.97
C GLY A 115 8.42 25.61 -9.36
N PRO A 116 8.83 26.86 -9.02
CA PRO A 116 7.96 27.87 -8.40
C PRO A 116 6.68 28.17 -9.19
N ASP A 117 6.77 28.07 -10.52
CA ASP A 117 5.64 28.35 -11.42
C ASP A 117 4.71 27.15 -11.62
N THR A 118 5.03 26.00 -11.02
CA THR A 118 4.16 24.81 -11.09
C THR A 118 2.89 25.07 -10.25
N PRO A 119 1.68 24.86 -10.79
CA PRO A 119 0.45 25.00 -10.03
C PRO A 119 0.48 24.19 -8.72
N GLY A 120 -0.05 24.74 -7.63
CA GLY A 120 -0.06 24.10 -6.31
C GLY A 120 1.24 24.24 -5.51
N PHE A 121 2.36 24.70 -6.10
CA PHE A 121 3.66 24.77 -5.44
C PHE A 121 3.99 26.13 -4.78
N ALA A 122 3.03 27.02 -4.67
CA ALA A 122 3.23 28.39 -4.18
C ALA A 122 3.80 28.48 -2.74
N ALA A 123 3.56 27.48 -1.89
CA ALA A 123 4.10 27.40 -0.53
C ALA A 123 5.55 26.93 -0.47
N VAL A 124 6.08 26.32 -1.54
CA VAL A 124 7.42 25.74 -1.60
C VAL A 124 8.47 26.85 -1.71
N ARG A 125 9.37 26.91 -0.75
CA ARG A 125 10.47 27.87 -0.71
C ARG A 125 11.78 27.30 -1.26
N HIS A 126 11.96 25.98 -1.12
CA HIS A 126 13.21 25.30 -1.49
C HIS A 126 12.90 24.15 -2.44
N PHE A 127 13.38 24.27 -3.67
CA PHE A 127 13.37 23.20 -4.66
C PHE A 127 14.75 22.54 -4.64
N ILE A 128 14.79 21.22 -4.43
CA ILE A 128 16.03 20.48 -4.24
C ILE A 128 16.02 19.27 -5.18
N SER A 129 17.09 19.11 -5.96
CA SER A 129 17.28 17.94 -6.82
C SER A 129 17.99 16.81 -6.06
N LEU A 130 17.44 15.60 -6.10
CA LEU A 130 18.06 14.36 -5.64
C LEU A 130 18.86 13.66 -6.75
N ALA A 131 18.81 14.18 -7.98
CA ALA A 131 19.38 13.56 -9.17
C ALA A 131 20.64 14.29 -9.69
N GLY A 132 21.25 15.13 -8.85
CA GLY A 132 22.36 16.01 -9.21
C GLY A 132 21.89 17.40 -9.64
N PRO A 133 22.79 18.24 -10.15
CA PRO A 133 22.50 19.63 -10.52
C PRO A 133 21.33 19.73 -11.52
N ALA A 134 20.40 20.64 -11.25
CA ALA A 134 19.26 20.94 -12.12
C ALA A 134 18.88 22.42 -12.02
N ASP A 135 18.46 23.01 -13.12
CA ASP A 135 18.08 24.43 -13.17
C ASP A 135 16.92 24.72 -12.21
N GLY A 136 17.08 25.82 -11.45
CA GLY A 136 16.07 26.22 -10.46
C GLY A 136 16.02 25.36 -9.20
N HIS A 137 16.91 24.36 -9.04
CA HIS A 137 16.98 23.49 -7.88
C HIS A 137 18.34 23.59 -7.20
N LEU A 138 18.32 23.54 -5.87
CA LEU A 138 19.52 23.26 -5.08
C LEU A 138 19.93 21.79 -5.29
N ASP A 139 21.21 21.51 -5.37
CA ASP A 139 21.71 20.14 -5.47
C ASP A 139 21.82 19.51 -4.07
N ALA A 140 21.14 18.39 -3.84
CA ALA A 140 21.17 17.69 -2.55
C ALA A 140 22.57 17.23 -2.15
N GLU A 141 23.41 16.78 -3.11
CA GLU A 141 24.79 16.35 -2.81
C GLU A 141 25.64 17.54 -2.41
N ALA A 142 25.52 18.69 -3.10
CA ALA A 142 26.23 19.92 -2.73
C ALA A 142 25.79 20.45 -1.35
N LEU A 143 24.48 20.38 -1.05
CA LEU A 143 23.94 20.73 0.28
C LEU A 143 24.52 19.84 1.37
N MET A 144 24.55 18.52 1.16
CA MET A 144 25.12 17.57 2.11
C MET A 144 26.65 17.78 2.28
N ALA A 145 27.35 18.08 1.21
CA ALA A 145 28.81 18.36 1.27
C ALA A 145 29.15 19.61 2.07
N ALA A 146 28.28 20.62 2.03
CA ALA A 146 28.44 21.87 2.78
C ALA A 146 27.90 21.80 4.22
N ALA A 147 27.10 20.80 4.55
CA ALA A 147 26.48 20.67 5.86
C ALA A 147 27.44 20.09 6.91
N SER A 148 27.14 20.31 8.19
CA SER A 148 27.83 19.67 9.32
C SER A 148 27.68 18.13 9.25
N ASP A 149 28.74 17.42 9.63
CA ASP A 149 28.79 15.98 9.82
C ASP A 149 28.40 15.54 11.24
N ALA A 150 28.07 16.50 12.11
CA ALA A 150 27.61 16.19 13.45
C ALA A 150 26.26 15.45 13.43
N PRO A 151 26.07 14.46 14.32
CA PRO A 151 24.82 13.74 14.41
C PRO A 151 23.62 14.67 14.67
N VAL A 152 22.59 14.57 13.85
CA VAL A 152 21.35 15.33 14.02
C VAL A 152 20.34 14.50 14.81
N HIS A 153 19.81 15.11 15.86
CA HIS A 153 18.74 14.51 16.66
C HIS A 153 17.78 15.60 17.15
N VAL A 154 16.62 15.67 16.52
CA VAL A 154 15.51 16.49 17.01
C VAL A 154 14.53 15.59 17.77
N PRO A 155 14.32 15.81 19.08
CA PRO A 155 13.45 14.98 19.89
C PRO A 155 12.01 15.04 19.39
N VAL A 156 11.38 13.86 19.26
CA VAL A 156 9.96 13.73 18.85
C VAL A 156 9.15 13.02 19.92
N SER A 157 7.86 13.32 19.98
CA SER A 157 6.86 12.60 20.79
C SER A 157 6.06 11.63 19.93
N LYS A 158 5.28 10.77 20.56
CA LYS A 158 4.40 9.84 19.86
C LYS A 158 3.34 10.55 19.01
N ASP A 159 2.94 11.75 19.41
CA ASP A 159 1.85 12.52 18.80
C ASP A 159 2.34 13.48 17.71
N ASP A 160 3.66 13.66 17.58
CA ASP A 160 4.23 14.47 16.51
C ASP A 160 3.99 13.81 15.15
N LEU A 161 3.59 14.62 14.17
CA LEU A 161 3.35 14.16 12.80
C LEU A 161 4.67 13.75 12.13
N ALA A 162 4.68 12.58 11.50
CA ALA A 162 5.84 12.04 10.78
C ALA A 162 5.61 11.99 9.25
N VAL A 163 4.41 11.60 8.82
CA VAL A 163 4.09 11.40 7.40
C VAL A 163 2.66 11.85 7.10
N LEU A 164 2.49 12.54 6.00
CA LEU A 164 1.20 12.69 5.31
C LEU A 164 1.14 11.66 4.19
N HIS A 165 0.32 10.62 4.39
CA HIS A 165 0.18 9.53 3.45
C HIS A 165 -1.06 9.75 2.58
N PHE A 166 -0.83 10.21 1.34
CA PHE A 166 -1.90 10.51 0.40
C PHE A 166 -2.44 9.24 -0.27
N SER A 167 -3.74 9.10 -0.28
CA SER A 167 -4.45 8.04 -0.97
C SER A 167 -5.55 8.61 -1.86
N SER A 168 -5.82 7.94 -2.99
CA SER A 168 -6.99 8.24 -3.80
C SER A 168 -8.24 7.85 -2.99
N GLY A 169 -8.86 8.85 -2.39
CA GLY A 169 -10.09 8.65 -1.62
C GLY A 169 -11.21 8.09 -2.50
N SER A 170 -12.12 7.37 -1.88
CA SER A 170 -13.34 6.86 -2.53
C SER A 170 -14.27 7.93 -3.09
N THR A 171 -14.14 9.16 -2.60
CA THR A 171 -14.90 10.32 -3.04
C THR A 171 -14.27 11.03 -4.25
N GLY A 172 -13.10 10.57 -4.73
CA GLY A 172 -12.34 11.17 -5.83
C GLY A 172 -11.46 12.35 -5.44
N LYS A 173 -11.59 12.87 -4.23
CA LYS A 173 -10.66 13.84 -3.67
C LYS A 173 -9.51 13.10 -3.01
N ILE A 174 -8.28 13.46 -3.33
CA ILE A 174 -7.10 12.90 -2.68
C ILE A 174 -7.10 13.32 -1.21
N LYS A 175 -6.90 12.36 -0.30
CA LYS A 175 -6.92 12.57 1.15
C LYS A 175 -5.58 12.17 1.74
N ALA A 176 -5.12 12.90 2.75
CA ALA A 176 -3.90 12.59 3.47
C ALA A 176 -4.20 11.99 4.85
N ALA A 177 -3.86 10.73 5.06
CA ALA A 177 -3.84 10.11 6.38
C ALA A 177 -2.63 10.65 7.15
N MET A 178 -2.85 11.16 8.37
CA MET A 178 -1.80 11.66 9.27
C MET A 178 -1.19 10.50 10.05
N HIS A 179 0.06 10.15 9.76
CA HIS A 179 0.83 9.18 10.54
C HIS A 179 1.76 9.91 11.51
N THR A 180 1.59 9.66 12.79
CA THR A 180 2.48 10.17 13.82
C THR A 180 3.73 9.28 13.97
N PHE A 181 4.73 9.76 14.70
CA PHE A 181 5.88 8.92 15.06
C PHE A 181 5.45 7.73 15.94
N GLY A 182 4.40 7.88 16.75
CA GLY A 182 3.78 6.77 17.50
C GLY A 182 3.25 5.68 16.58
N ASN A 183 2.46 6.05 15.56
CA ASN A 183 1.94 5.11 14.57
C ASN A 183 3.09 4.37 13.83
N ARG A 184 4.12 5.12 13.41
CA ARG A 184 5.29 4.53 12.73
C ARG A 184 6.05 3.54 13.64
N ARG A 185 6.18 3.86 14.94
CA ARG A 185 6.80 2.95 15.91
C ARG A 185 5.95 1.70 16.13
N ALA A 186 4.63 1.83 16.23
CA ALA A 186 3.74 0.67 16.32
C ALA A 186 3.86 -0.24 15.09
N CYS A 187 3.94 0.34 13.88
CA CYS A 187 4.19 -0.42 12.64
C CYS A 187 5.52 -1.18 12.71
N ILE A 188 6.62 -0.56 13.18
CA ILE A 188 7.91 -1.22 13.34
C ILE A 188 7.78 -2.42 14.29
N ARG A 189 7.15 -2.24 15.47
CA ARG A 189 6.94 -3.33 16.44
C ARG A 189 6.16 -4.48 15.83
N LYS A 190 5.05 -4.20 15.14
CA LYS A 190 4.21 -5.22 14.48
C LYS A 190 5.00 -6.08 13.50
N VAL A 191 5.88 -5.48 12.71
CA VAL A 191 6.70 -6.21 11.74
C VAL A 191 7.80 -7.02 12.43
N LEU A 192 8.44 -6.47 13.46
CA LEU A 192 9.53 -7.14 14.18
C LEU A 192 9.04 -8.31 15.05
N PHE A 193 7.85 -8.20 15.62
CA PHE A 193 7.30 -9.20 16.55
C PHE A 193 6.27 -10.15 15.94
N ARG A 194 6.10 -10.15 14.61
CA ARG A 194 5.24 -11.15 13.98
C ARG A 194 5.84 -12.55 14.11
N ASN A 195 4.96 -13.53 14.26
CA ASN A 195 5.37 -14.92 14.49
C ASN A 195 6.13 -15.54 13.30
N GLU A 196 5.78 -15.12 12.07
CA GLU A 196 6.40 -15.60 10.84
C GLU A 196 6.89 -14.43 9.99
N GLY A 197 8.01 -14.63 9.28
CA GLY A 197 8.59 -13.64 8.38
C GLY A 197 9.07 -12.37 9.06
N ALA A 198 9.33 -12.39 10.37
CA ALA A 198 10.02 -11.28 11.02
C ALA A 198 11.43 -11.13 10.44
N PRO A 199 11.88 -9.91 10.12
CA PRO A 199 13.21 -9.67 9.57
C PRO A 199 14.31 -9.99 10.60
N ARG A 200 15.46 -10.46 10.11
CA ARG A 200 16.64 -10.81 10.91
C ARG A 200 17.88 -10.13 10.33
N PRO A 201 18.95 -9.98 11.11
CA PRO A 201 20.22 -9.48 10.58
C PRO A 201 20.72 -10.31 9.38
N GLY A 202 21.01 -9.62 8.28
CA GLY A 202 21.44 -10.24 7.03
C GLY A 202 20.32 -10.68 6.08
N ASP A 203 19.06 -10.56 6.47
CA ASP A 203 17.94 -10.70 5.53
C ASP A 203 17.98 -9.59 4.45
N ARG A 204 17.33 -9.86 3.33
CA ARG A 204 17.26 -8.96 2.17
C ARG A 204 15.82 -8.87 1.70
N ILE A 205 15.27 -7.66 1.71
CA ILE A 205 13.90 -7.45 1.23
C ILE A 205 13.89 -6.77 -0.13
N ALA A 206 13.15 -7.34 -1.09
CA ALA A 206 12.83 -6.68 -2.35
C ALA A 206 11.62 -5.77 -2.20
N LEU A 207 11.81 -4.48 -2.45
CA LEU A 207 10.77 -3.46 -2.47
C LEU A 207 10.49 -3.05 -3.92
N VAL A 208 9.57 -3.76 -4.55
CA VAL A 208 9.23 -3.62 -5.98
C VAL A 208 8.13 -2.59 -6.25
N GLY A 209 7.37 -2.23 -5.23
CA GLY A 209 6.40 -1.13 -5.27
C GLY A 209 7.03 0.20 -4.85
N PRO A 210 6.33 1.34 -5.09
CA PRO A 210 6.82 2.64 -4.67
C PRO A 210 7.05 2.71 -3.16
N VAL A 211 8.28 3.08 -2.74
CA VAL A 211 8.61 3.29 -1.32
C VAL A 211 7.97 4.56 -0.74
N THR A 212 7.37 5.37 -1.58
CA THR A 212 6.49 6.47 -1.18
C THR A 212 5.12 5.98 -0.65
N HIS A 213 4.80 4.68 -0.81
CA HIS A 213 3.54 4.04 -0.40
C HIS A 213 3.77 2.81 0.48
N ALA A 214 2.94 1.76 0.34
CA ALA A 214 2.93 0.58 1.18
C ALA A 214 4.31 -0.09 1.36
N SER A 215 5.12 -0.16 0.29
CA SER A 215 6.49 -0.69 0.36
C SER A 215 7.38 0.09 1.33
N GLY A 216 7.18 1.41 1.46
CA GLY A 216 7.92 2.26 2.38
C GLY A 216 7.63 1.97 3.86
N MET A 217 6.49 1.35 4.18
CA MET A 217 6.19 0.94 5.55
C MET A 217 7.15 -0.15 6.05
N LEU A 218 7.76 -0.90 5.14
CA LEU A 218 8.70 -1.98 5.46
C LEU A 218 10.15 -1.51 5.59
N MET A 219 10.50 -0.30 5.16
CA MET A 219 11.89 0.18 5.21
C MET A 219 12.43 0.20 6.64
N GLN A 220 11.80 0.95 7.54
CA GLN A 220 12.28 1.10 8.91
C GLN A 220 12.34 -0.21 9.71
N PRO A 221 11.33 -1.11 9.66
CA PRO A 221 11.43 -2.40 10.35
C PRO A 221 12.60 -3.26 9.90
N PHE A 222 12.87 -3.31 8.58
CA PHE A 222 13.97 -4.11 8.04
C PHE A 222 15.34 -3.48 8.37
N LEU A 223 15.48 -2.17 8.27
CA LEU A 223 16.69 -1.47 8.72
C LEU A 223 16.92 -1.65 10.22
N TYR A 224 15.86 -1.62 11.03
CA TYR A 224 15.94 -1.89 12.46
C TYR A 224 16.50 -3.28 12.77
N ALA A 225 16.14 -4.26 11.98
CA ALA A 225 16.61 -5.64 12.11
C ALA A 225 18.02 -5.88 11.54
N GLY A 226 18.64 -4.91 10.85
CA GLY A 226 19.94 -5.10 10.17
C GLY A 226 19.83 -5.85 8.86
N ALA A 227 18.70 -5.73 8.19
CA ALA A 227 18.44 -6.29 6.88
C ALA A 227 18.73 -5.27 5.78
N THR A 228 19.04 -5.74 4.57
CA THR A 228 19.29 -4.92 3.39
C THR A 228 18.00 -4.66 2.62
N LEU A 229 17.75 -3.41 2.23
CA LEU A 229 16.68 -3.02 1.34
C LEU A 229 17.15 -3.10 -0.12
N HIS A 230 16.54 -3.95 -0.94
CA HIS A 230 16.75 -3.97 -2.38
C HIS A 230 15.58 -3.25 -3.06
N LEU A 231 15.84 -2.07 -3.62
CA LEU A 231 14.85 -1.22 -4.27
C LEU A 231 14.83 -1.50 -5.77
N PHE A 232 13.64 -1.59 -6.34
CA PHE A 232 13.44 -1.74 -7.77
C PHE A 232 12.75 -0.48 -8.32
N ASP A 233 13.28 0.11 -9.40
CA ASP A 233 12.66 1.26 -10.06
C ASP A 233 11.27 0.92 -10.58
N ARG A 234 11.14 -0.28 -11.17
CA ARG A 234 9.88 -0.84 -11.67
C ARG A 234 9.84 -2.35 -11.52
N PHE A 235 8.66 -2.89 -11.38
CA PHE A 235 8.46 -4.33 -11.38
C PHE A 235 8.53 -4.88 -12.81
N GLN A 236 9.44 -5.83 -13.02
CA GLN A 236 9.55 -6.65 -14.23
C GLN A 236 9.67 -8.11 -13.76
N PRO A 237 8.72 -9.01 -14.11
CA PRO A 237 8.66 -10.36 -13.55
C PRO A 237 9.97 -11.12 -13.65
N ARG A 238 10.56 -11.18 -14.84
CA ARG A 238 11.81 -11.88 -15.10
C ARG A 238 12.98 -11.32 -14.27
N ALA A 239 13.20 -10.02 -14.34
CA ALA A 239 14.28 -9.37 -13.60
C ALA A 239 14.13 -9.52 -12.07
N PHE A 240 12.89 -9.52 -11.57
CA PHE A 240 12.61 -9.79 -10.15
C PHE A 240 12.96 -11.22 -9.77
N LEU A 241 12.62 -12.22 -10.59
CA LEU A 241 12.97 -13.63 -10.35
C LEU A 241 14.49 -13.86 -10.38
N GLU A 242 15.19 -13.26 -11.36
CA GLU A 242 16.64 -13.29 -11.46
C GLU A 242 17.30 -12.68 -10.21
N ALA A 243 16.82 -11.52 -9.77
CA ALA A 243 17.33 -10.84 -8.58
C ALA A 243 17.12 -11.64 -7.28
N ILE A 244 16.07 -12.47 -7.16
CA ILE A 244 15.89 -13.34 -6.00
C ILE A 244 17.08 -14.30 -5.86
N GLY A 245 17.48 -14.95 -6.94
CA GLY A 245 18.64 -15.86 -6.92
C GLY A 245 19.96 -15.11 -6.76
N GLU A 246 20.21 -14.09 -7.60
CA GLU A 246 21.46 -13.35 -7.64
C GLU A 246 21.77 -12.63 -6.32
N HIS A 247 20.79 -11.92 -5.80
CA HIS A 247 20.97 -11.15 -4.56
C HIS A 247 20.52 -11.89 -3.31
N ARG A 248 20.15 -13.18 -3.42
CA ARG A 248 19.71 -14.01 -2.28
C ARG A 248 18.60 -13.31 -1.48
N ILE A 249 17.60 -12.79 -2.18
CA ILE A 249 16.44 -12.10 -1.56
C ILE A 249 15.68 -13.07 -0.66
N THR A 250 15.42 -12.67 0.56
CA THR A 250 14.72 -13.48 1.58
C THR A 250 13.25 -13.09 1.75
N HIS A 251 12.92 -11.83 1.49
CA HIS A 251 11.58 -11.28 1.66
C HIS A 251 11.19 -10.41 0.46
N ALA A 252 9.91 -10.41 0.12
CA ALA A 252 9.36 -9.46 -0.83
C ALA A 252 7.92 -9.10 -0.47
N PHE A 253 7.48 -7.90 -0.92
CA PHE A 253 6.09 -7.49 -0.88
C PHE A 253 5.60 -7.20 -2.29
N VAL A 254 4.53 -7.88 -2.70
CA VAL A 254 3.92 -7.77 -4.03
C VAL A 254 2.42 -7.49 -3.94
N VAL A 255 1.84 -6.95 -5.02
CA VAL A 255 0.40 -6.82 -5.14
C VAL A 255 -0.16 -7.93 -6.05
N PRO A 256 -1.47 -8.23 -6.02
CA PRO A 256 -2.06 -9.33 -6.79
C PRO A 256 -1.69 -9.35 -8.27
N ALA A 257 -1.68 -8.19 -8.94
CA ALA A 257 -1.28 -8.07 -10.35
C ALA A 257 0.17 -8.54 -10.60
N MET A 258 1.07 -8.36 -9.63
CA MET A 258 2.45 -8.84 -9.72
C MET A 258 2.50 -10.37 -9.57
N ILE A 259 1.69 -10.96 -8.67
CA ILE A 259 1.58 -12.44 -8.59
C ILE A 259 1.12 -13.01 -9.93
N HIS A 260 0.09 -12.43 -10.54
CA HIS A 260 -0.40 -12.86 -11.83
C HIS A 260 0.70 -12.78 -12.91
N ALA A 261 1.45 -11.67 -12.94
CA ALA A 261 2.54 -11.50 -13.89
C ALA A 261 3.70 -12.49 -13.65
N LEU A 262 3.98 -12.85 -12.39
CA LEU A 262 4.98 -13.89 -12.06
C LEU A 262 4.52 -15.27 -12.55
N LEU A 263 3.24 -15.60 -12.39
CA LEU A 263 2.68 -16.88 -12.82
C LEU A 263 2.63 -17.04 -14.34
N GLU A 264 2.54 -15.94 -15.08
CA GLU A 264 2.59 -15.92 -16.54
C GLU A 264 4.05 -15.87 -17.09
N GLU A 265 5.05 -15.63 -16.24
CA GLU A 265 6.46 -15.55 -16.65
C GLU A 265 7.06 -16.97 -16.81
N PRO A 266 7.48 -17.38 -18.02
CA PRO A 266 8.00 -18.73 -18.24
C PRO A 266 9.28 -19.04 -17.44
N PHE A 267 10.07 -18.03 -17.12
CA PHE A 267 11.30 -18.19 -16.35
C PHE A 267 11.03 -18.61 -14.90
N LEU A 268 9.82 -18.45 -14.39
CA LEU A 268 9.46 -18.83 -13.01
C LEU A 268 9.84 -20.29 -12.69
N ASP A 269 9.63 -21.21 -13.61
CA ASP A 269 9.90 -22.64 -13.39
C ASP A 269 11.40 -22.98 -13.41
N HIS A 270 12.26 -22.02 -13.75
CA HIS A 270 13.72 -22.14 -13.79
C HIS A 270 14.43 -21.23 -12.78
N ALA A 271 13.69 -20.37 -12.10
CA ALA A 271 14.25 -19.39 -11.17
C ALA A 271 14.75 -20.05 -9.87
N ASP A 272 15.92 -19.60 -9.38
CA ASP A 272 16.39 -19.98 -8.04
C ASP A 272 15.66 -19.14 -6.98
N LEU A 273 14.62 -19.72 -6.40
CA LEU A 273 13.85 -19.12 -5.30
C LEU A 273 14.26 -19.66 -3.92
N SER A 274 15.36 -20.43 -3.81
CA SER A 274 15.76 -21.13 -2.59
C SER A 274 16.06 -20.20 -1.40
N SER A 275 16.40 -18.94 -1.66
CA SER A 275 16.65 -17.95 -0.61
C SER A 275 15.36 -17.30 -0.07
N LEU A 276 14.26 -17.38 -0.83
CA LEU A 276 13.01 -16.70 -0.48
C LEU A 276 12.35 -17.38 0.73
N ARG A 277 12.15 -16.63 1.78
CA ARG A 277 11.52 -17.10 3.04
C ARG A 277 10.09 -16.62 3.17
N GLN A 278 9.79 -15.45 2.60
CA GLN A 278 8.44 -14.90 2.61
C GLN A 278 8.18 -14.02 1.40
N LEU A 279 7.12 -14.35 0.66
CA LEU A 279 6.49 -13.50 -0.33
C LEU A 279 5.17 -12.98 0.25
N SER A 280 5.23 -11.77 0.80
CA SER A 280 4.03 -11.11 1.32
C SER A 280 3.23 -10.50 0.17
N TYR A 281 1.92 -10.65 0.21
CA TYR A 281 1.02 -10.00 -0.74
C TYR A 281 -0.18 -9.36 -0.04
N GLY A 282 -0.80 -8.39 -0.70
CA GLY A 282 -1.95 -7.70 -0.13
C GLY A 282 -2.42 -6.50 -0.95
N ALA A 283 -3.15 -5.61 -0.31
CA ALA A 283 -3.75 -4.41 -0.89
C ALA A 283 -4.96 -4.67 -1.80
N ALA A 284 -5.20 -5.92 -2.27
CA ALA A 284 -6.41 -6.34 -2.96
C ALA A 284 -6.57 -7.87 -2.82
N PRO A 285 -7.77 -8.43 -3.02
CA PRO A 285 -7.98 -9.88 -2.97
C PRO A 285 -7.29 -10.61 -4.13
N VAL A 286 -6.94 -11.88 -3.89
CA VAL A 286 -6.45 -12.82 -4.90
C VAL A 286 -7.38 -14.03 -4.92
N ALA A 287 -7.72 -14.51 -6.11
CA ALA A 287 -8.55 -15.71 -6.24
C ALA A 287 -7.82 -16.94 -5.63
N PRO A 288 -8.52 -17.79 -4.83
CA PRO A 288 -7.91 -18.97 -4.20
C PRO A 288 -7.13 -19.87 -5.15
N ALA A 289 -7.65 -20.10 -6.37
CA ALA A 289 -6.98 -20.92 -7.38
C ALA A 289 -5.61 -20.33 -7.81
N ARG A 290 -5.46 -19.00 -7.80
CA ARG A 290 -4.18 -18.35 -8.10
C ARG A 290 -3.20 -18.43 -6.93
N ILE A 291 -3.71 -18.41 -5.69
CA ILE A 291 -2.90 -18.65 -4.50
C ILE A 291 -2.37 -20.09 -4.50
N GLU A 292 -3.22 -21.06 -4.83
CA GLU A 292 -2.83 -22.47 -4.95
C GLU A 292 -1.76 -22.66 -6.04
N GLU A 293 -1.93 -22.05 -7.21
CA GLU A 293 -0.94 -22.07 -8.29
C GLU A 293 0.39 -21.44 -7.86
N ALA A 294 0.33 -20.26 -7.20
CA ALA A 294 1.51 -19.58 -6.68
C ALA A 294 2.23 -20.42 -5.61
N TRP A 295 1.49 -21.05 -4.71
CA TRP A 295 2.05 -21.97 -3.71
C TRP A 295 2.81 -23.14 -4.34
N ARG A 296 2.25 -23.73 -5.38
CA ARG A 296 2.86 -24.85 -6.09
C ARG A 296 4.12 -24.48 -6.85
N ARG A 297 4.15 -23.29 -7.51
CA ARG A 297 5.23 -22.88 -8.42
C ARG A 297 6.29 -22.01 -7.74
N ILE A 298 5.91 -21.15 -6.79
CA ILE A 298 6.83 -20.28 -6.06
C ILE A 298 7.33 -20.97 -4.79
N GLY A 299 6.49 -21.78 -4.16
CA GLY A 299 6.81 -22.52 -2.93
C GLY A 299 6.02 -22.06 -1.71
N PRO A 300 6.25 -22.73 -0.55
CA PRO A 300 5.52 -22.50 0.70
C PRO A 300 6.04 -21.25 1.44
N VAL A 301 5.95 -20.11 0.79
CA VAL A 301 6.50 -18.82 1.28
C VAL A 301 5.46 -17.68 1.27
N LEU A 302 4.21 -17.97 0.89
CA LEU A 302 3.17 -16.96 0.75
C LEU A 302 2.64 -16.49 2.11
N ALA A 303 2.43 -15.19 2.26
CA ALA A 303 1.73 -14.60 3.39
C ALA A 303 0.89 -13.42 2.92
N GLN A 304 -0.39 -13.37 3.29
CA GLN A 304 -1.27 -12.26 2.95
C GLN A 304 -1.35 -11.26 4.09
N GLY A 305 -1.47 -9.95 3.75
CA GLY A 305 -1.75 -8.89 4.71
C GLY A 305 -2.97 -8.08 4.31
N TYR A 306 -3.86 -7.81 5.26
CA TYR A 306 -4.96 -6.85 5.14
C TYR A 306 -4.71 -5.64 6.03
N GLY A 307 -4.87 -4.45 5.48
CA GLY A 307 -4.76 -3.19 6.17
C GLY A 307 -5.05 -2.01 5.23
N LEU A 308 -5.08 -0.83 5.83
CA LEU A 308 -5.40 0.44 5.16
C LEU A 308 -4.28 1.45 5.40
N SER A 309 -4.32 2.56 4.66
CA SER A 309 -3.46 3.72 4.96
C SER A 309 -3.72 4.24 6.37
N GLU A 310 -4.96 4.21 6.80
CA GLU A 310 -5.46 4.65 8.10
C GLU A 310 -5.02 3.75 9.26
N SER A 311 -4.64 2.50 8.99
CA SER A 311 -4.07 1.58 10.00
C SER A 311 -2.55 1.49 9.94
N THR A 312 -1.88 2.38 9.21
CA THR A 312 -0.43 2.49 9.01
C THR A 312 0.22 1.23 8.43
N SER A 313 -0.35 0.04 8.67
CA SER A 313 0.16 -1.26 8.18
C SER A 313 -0.96 -2.30 8.15
N ALA A 314 -0.60 -3.55 7.85
CA ALA A 314 -1.54 -4.67 7.94
C ALA A 314 -1.99 -4.91 9.39
N VAL A 315 -3.27 -5.23 9.57
CA VAL A 315 -3.93 -5.51 10.85
C VAL A 315 -4.40 -6.95 10.97
N ALA A 316 -4.54 -7.64 9.84
CA ALA A 316 -4.78 -9.07 9.78
C ALA A 316 -3.82 -9.73 8.79
N SER A 317 -3.51 -11.00 9.02
CA SER A 317 -2.61 -11.78 8.17
C SER A 317 -3.06 -13.22 8.05
N LEU A 318 -3.05 -13.74 6.81
CA LEU A 318 -3.04 -15.16 6.53
C LEU A 318 -1.57 -15.58 6.41
N SER A 319 -1.04 -16.22 7.43
CA SER A 319 0.38 -16.59 7.52
C SER A 319 0.75 -17.70 6.53
N THR A 320 2.03 -17.96 6.36
CA THR A 320 2.49 -19.08 5.53
C THR A 320 1.97 -20.42 6.07
N ARG A 321 1.92 -20.57 7.38
CA ARG A 321 1.34 -21.76 8.04
C ARG A 321 -0.17 -21.85 7.78
N ASP A 322 -0.90 -20.72 7.83
CA ASP A 322 -2.35 -20.71 7.55
C ASP A 322 -2.62 -21.09 6.08
N HIS A 323 -1.75 -20.68 5.13
CA HIS A 323 -1.84 -21.13 3.73
C HIS A 323 -1.65 -22.64 3.60
N ALA A 324 -0.62 -23.19 4.25
CA ALA A 324 -0.36 -24.62 4.24
C ALA A 324 -1.56 -25.41 4.80
N GLU A 325 -2.10 -24.98 5.94
CA GLU A 325 -3.27 -25.58 6.58
C GLU A 325 -4.51 -25.46 5.70
N ALA A 326 -4.72 -24.29 5.08
CA ALA A 326 -5.84 -24.07 4.17
C ALA A 326 -5.80 -25.02 2.98
N LEU A 327 -4.63 -25.14 2.33
CA LEU A 327 -4.46 -26.03 1.18
C LEU A 327 -4.66 -27.52 1.53
N ALA A 328 -4.25 -27.92 2.72
CA ALA A 328 -4.37 -29.31 3.15
C ALA A 328 -5.78 -29.67 3.62
N ASN A 329 -6.43 -28.82 4.40
CA ASN A 329 -7.60 -29.22 5.21
C ASN A 329 -8.81 -28.26 5.11
N ALA A 330 -8.60 -27.00 4.68
CA ALA A 330 -9.65 -25.98 4.75
C ALA A 330 -9.55 -24.95 3.60
N PRO A 331 -9.68 -25.38 2.32
CA PRO A 331 -9.39 -24.52 1.15
C PRO A 331 -10.22 -23.23 1.10
N HIS A 332 -11.39 -23.19 1.74
CA HIS A 332 -12.20 -21.97 1.86
C HIS A 332 -11.46 -20.82 2.58
N ARG A 333 -10.48 -21.13 3.46
CA ARG A 333 -9.69 -20.12 4.19
C ARG A 333 -8.76 -19.31 3.29
N LEU A 334 -8.43 -19.80 2.10
CA LEU A 334 -7.69 -19.02 1.11
C LEU A 334 -8.45 -17.78 0.62
N ALA A 335 -9.76 -17.72 0.83
CA ALA A 335 -10.57 -16.54 0.55
C ALA A 335 -10.59 -15.54 1.72
N SER A 336 -10.00 -15.87 2.88
CA SER A 336 -9.91 -14.96 4.02
C SER A 336 -8.73 -14.02 3.88
N CYS A 337 -8.78 -12.87 4.56
CA CYS A 337 -7.61 -12.02 4.75
C CYS A 337 -6.78 -12.40 6.00
N GLY A 338 -7.04 -13.59 6.56
CA GLY A 338 -6.37 -14.10 7.74
C GLY A 338 -6.99 -13.65 9.06
N ARG A 339 -6.18 -13.70 10.11
CA ARG A 339 -6.58 -13.37 11.48
C ARG A 339 -5.90 -12.08 11.95
N PRO A 340 -6.54 -11.33 12.86
CA PRO A 340 -5.91 -10.20 13.53
C PRO A 340 -4.56 -10.59 14.14
N TYR A 341 -3.56 -9.71 14.03
CA TYR A 341 -2.26 -9.91 14.64
C TYR A 341 -1.67 -8.61 15.19
N GLY A 342 -0.70 -8.76 16.09
CA GLY A 342 -0.08 -7.61 16.75
C GLY A 342 -0.97 -7.02 17.84
N GLU A 343 -0.82 -5.72 18.06
CA GLU A 343 -1.47 -4.98 19.17
C GLU A 343 -2.78 -4.30 18.74
N THR A 344 -3.18 -4.40 17.46
CA THR A 344 -4.41 -3.77 16.96
C THR A 344 -5.62 -4.62 17.33
N GLU A 345 -6.56 -4.02 18.05
CA GLU A 345 -7.87 -4.63 18.28
C GLU A 345 -8.68 -4.57 16.97
N VAL A 346 -9.28 -5.69 16.60
CA VAL A 346 -10.12 -5.83 15.40
C VAL A 346 -11.44 -6.43 15.81
N ARG A 347 -12.54 -5.77 15.47
CA ARG A 347 -13.91 -6.29 15.67
C ARG A 347 -14.69 -6.23 14.36
N VAL A 348 -15.75 -7.03 14.30
CA VAL A 348 -16.77 -6.96 13.25
C VAL A 348 -18.07 -6.55 13.92
N VAL A 349 -18.62 -5.39 13.54
CA VAL A 349 -19.72 -4.76 14.27
C VAL A 349 -20.92 -4.44 13.37
N ASP A 350 -22.10 -4.38 13.97
CA ASP A 350 -23.32 -3.88 13.34
C ASP A 350 -23.33 -2.34 13.23
N GLU A 351 -24.40 -1.77 12.69
CA GLU A 351 -24.56 -0.31 12.54
C GLU A 351 -24.67 0.41 13.88
N GLN A 352 -24.97 -0.29 14.96
CA GLN A 352 -25.00 0.25 16.33
C GLN A 352 -23.66 0.09 17.05
N GLY A 353 -22.61 -0.41 16.38
CA GLY A 353 -21.28 -0.61 16.95
C GLY A 353 -21.15 -1.83 17.85
N ARG A 354 -22.13 -2.73 17.88
CA ARG A 354 -22.12 -3.97 18.67
C ARG A 354 -21.45 -5.08 17.86
N GLU A 355 -20.62 -5.86 18.52
CA GLU A 355 -19.96 -7.01 17.86
C GLU A 355 -21.01 -8.03 17.39
N VAL A 356 -20.92 -8.41 16.10
CA VAL A 356 -21.83 -9.38 15.51
C VAL A 356 -21.45 -10.82 15.87
N PRO A 357 -22.40 -11.76 15.94
CA PRO A 357 -22.11 -13.18 16.10
C PRO A 357 -21.18 -13.73 15.01
N VAL A 358 -20.50 -14.84 15.33
CA VAL A 358 -19.66 -15.56 14.36
C VAL A 358 -20.49 -15.97 13.14
N GLY A 359 -19.96 -15.73 11.95
CA GLY A 359 -20.61 -15.99 10.66
C GLY A 359 -21.53 -14.88 10.18
N GLU A 360 -21.95 -13.97 11.03
CA GLU A 360 -22.72 -12.80 10.62
C GLU A 360 -21.83 -11.70 10.02
N MET A 361 -22.44 -10.88 9.19
CA MET A 361 -21.74 -9.80 8.49
C MET A 361 -21.82 -8.50 9.30
N GLY A 362 -20.71 -7.79 9.37
CA GLY A 362 -20.61 -6.46 9.95
C GLY A 362 -19.44 -5.68 9.36
N GLU A 363 -19.26 -4.46 9.82
CA GLU A 363 -18.14 -3.61 9.44
C GLU A 363 -16.91 -3.93 10.31
N ILE A 364 -15.74 -4.05 9.66
CA ILE A 364 -14.47 -4.16 10.40
C ILE A 364 -14.18 -2.82 11.05
N VAL A 365 -13.95 -2.82 12.37
CA VAL A 365 -13.49 -1.65 13.11
C VAL A 365 -12.18 -1.95 13.83
N LEU A 366 -11.31 -0.94 13.92
CA LEU A 366 -9.93 -1.08 14.40
C LEU A 366 -9.63 -0.11 15.53
N ARG A 367 -8.84 -0.55 16.53
CA ARG A 367 -8.31 0.30 17.57
C ARG A 367 -6.88 -0.10 17.92
N GLY A 368 -5.97 0.87 18.01
CA GLY A 368 -4.57 0.61 18.35
C GLY A 368 -3.68 1.83 18.17
N GLU A 369 -2.43 1.72 18.60
CA GLU A 369 -1.43 2.79 18.43
C GLU A 369 -1.01 3.01 16.97
N ASP A 370 -1.30 2.07 16.09
CA ASP A 370 -1.04 2.14 14.65
C ASP A 370 -2.16 2.81 13.84
N ILE A 371 -3.26 3.18 14.50
CA ILE A 371 -4.36 3.90 13.85
C ILE A 371 -3.97 5.37 13.70
N PHE A 372 -4.17 5.91 12.51
CA PHE A 372 -3.82 7.26 12.12
C PHE A 372 -4.43 8.34 13.03
N ALA A 373 -3.85 9.55 13.02
CA ALA A 373 -4.34 10.67 13.82
C ALA A 373 -5.53 11.43 13.17
N GLY A 374 -6.04 10.93 12.05
CA GLY A 374 -7.11 11.57 11.27
C GLY A 374 -6.63 12.01 9.89
N TYR A 375 -7.49 12.70 9.15
CA TYR A 375 -7.17 13.25 7.83
C TYR A 375 -6.69 14.70 7.94
N TRP A 376 -5.64 15.02 7.22
CA TRP A 376 -5.03 16.34 7.21
C TRP A 376 -6.02 17.42 6.72
N ARG A 377 -6.25 18.45 7.56
CA ARG A 377 -7.19 19.57 7.30
C ARG A 377 -8.64 19.15 7.00
N GLU A 378 -9.02 17.93 7.38
CA GLU A 378 -10.37 17.39 7.20
C GLU A 378 -10.91 16.87 8.57
N PRO A 379 -11.22 17.78 9.53
CA PRO A 379 -11.62 17.37 10.87
C PRO A 379 -12.97 16.63 10.90
N GLU A 380 -13.93 17.05 10.07
CA GLU A 380 -15.25 16.40 9.98
C GLU A 380 -15.12 14.97 9.48
N LEU A 381 -14.36 14.78 8.39
CA LEU A 381 -14.09 13.47 7.84
C LEU A 381 -13.31 12.58 8.83
N SER A 382 -12.42 13.18 9.62
CA SER A 382 -11.68 12.46 10.65
C SER A 382 -12.62 11.98 11.76
N ALA A 383 -13.57 12.81 12.18
CA ALA A 383 -14.59 12.47 13.16
C ALA A 383 -15.57 11.39 12.63
N GLU A 384 -15.87 11.39 11.35
CA GLU A 384 -16.66 10.32 10.71
C GLU A 384 -15.91 8.99 10.68
N ALA A 385 -14.61 9.03 10.39
CA ALA A 385 -13.79 7.84 10.26
C ALA A 385 -13.44 7.21 11.62
N VAL A 386 -13.26 8.02 12.68
CA VAL A 386 -12.90 7.52 14.02
C VAL A 386 -13.98 7.92 15.01
N ARG A 387 -14.72 6.95 15.52
CA ARG A 387 -15.79 7.13 16.52
C ARG A 387 -15.43 6.40 17.80
N GLU A 388 -15.47 7.09 18.93
CA GLU A 388 -15.16 6.52 20.24
C GLU A 388 -13.83 5.75 20.30
N GLY A 389 -12.83 6.24 19.53
CA GLY A 389 -11.51 5.62 19.43
C GLY A 389 -11.42 4.40 18.50
N TRP A 390 -12.49 4.06 17.77
CA TRP A 390 -12.51 3.02 16.76
C TRP A 390 -12.49 3.61 15.35
N LEU A 391 -11.55 3.18 14.54
CA LEU A 391 -11.54 3.46 13.10
C LEU A 391 -12.59 2.56 12.41
N LEU A 392 -13.55 3.17 11.74
CA LEU A 392 -14.49 2.52 10.86
C LEU A 392 -13.81 2.35 9.50
N THR A 393 -13.58 1.11 9.07
CA THR A 393 -12.81 0.85 7.84
C THR A 393 -13.64 1.02 6.56
N GLY A 394 -14.95 0.92 6.69
CA GLY A 394 -15.86 0.80 5.54
C GLY A 394 -15.80 -0.55 4.83
N ASP A 395 -15.00 -1.51 5.32
CA ASP A 395 -14.90 -2.85 4.78
C ASP A 395 -15.84 -3.78 5.56
N LEU A 396 -16.77 -4.45 4.85
CA LEU A 396 -17.70 -5.43 5.42
C LEU A 396 -17.04 -6.80 5.41
N ALA A 397 -17.17 -7.52 6.51
CA ALA A 397 -16.59 -8.84 6.66
C ALA A 397 -17.46 -9.78 7.50
N ARG A 398 -17.12 -11.08 7.45
CA ARG A 398 -17.57 -12.11 8.38
C ARG A 398 -16.37 -12.68 9.10
N ARG A 399 -16.55 -13.14 10.34
CA ARG A 399 -15.53 -13.83 11.10
C ARG A 399 -15.97 -15.27 11.35
N ASP A 400 -15.07 -16.25 11.11
CA ASP A 400 -15.36 -17.64 11.46
C ASP A 400 -15.00 -17.95 12.93
N GLU A 401 -15.31 -19.20 13.36
CA GLU A 401 -15.04 -19.67 14.72
C GLU A 401 -13.56 -19.67 15.11
N GLN A 402 -12.65 -19.75 14.13
CA GLN A 402 -11.19 -19.68 14.33
C GLN A 402 -10.64 -18.27 14.23
N GLY A 403 -11.49 -17.26 14.02
CA GLY A 403 -11.13 -15.85 13.96
C GLY A 403 -10.64 -15.36 12.61
N PHE A 404 -10.75 -16.15 11.53
CA PHE A 404 -10.42 -15.70 10.18
C PHE A 404 -11.47 -14.69 9.69
N LEU A 405 -11.00 -13.63 9.06
CA LEU A 405 -11.82 -12.56 8.51
C LEU A 405 -11.99 -12.74 7.01
N TYR A 406 -13.22 -12.77 6.56
CA TYR A 406 -13.60 -12.88 5.14
C TYR A 406 -14.19 -11.55 4.72
N ILE A 407 -13.41 -10.75 4.00
CA ILE A 407 -13.90 -9.47 3.47
C ILE A 407 -14.93 -9.77 2.38
N VAL A 408 -16.14 -9.26 2.58
CA VAL A 408 -17.24 -9.42 1.64
C VAL A 408 -17.20 -8.34 0.58
N ASP A 409 -17.14 -7.06 1.00
CA ASP A 409 -17.02 -5.91 0.11
C ASP A 409 -16.76 -4.61 0.89
N ARG A 410 -16.73 -3.49 0.15
CA ARG A 410 -16.79 -2.15 0.73
C ARG A 410 -18.22 -1.66 0.81
N LYS A 411 -18.62 -1.14 1.96
CA LYS A 411 -19.97 -0.61 2.23
C LYS A 411 -20.46 0.33 1.12
N LYS A 412 -19.58 1.19 0.61
CA LYS A 412 -19.86 2.17 -0.45
C LYS A 412 -19.90 1.61 -1.88
N ASP A 413 -19.33 0.43 -2.11
CA ASP A 413 -19.28 -0.20 -3.44
C ASP A 413 -20.42 -1.20 -3.64
N MET A 414 -21.16 -1.51 -2.56
CA MET A 414 -22.34 -2.35 -2.57
C MET A 414 -23.38 -1.84 -3.58
N VAL A 415 -23.94 -2.74 -4.36
CA VAL A 415 -24.99 -2.46 -5.35
C VAL A 415 -26.34 -2.80 -4.73
N VAL A 416 -27.27 -1.86 -4.72
CA VAL A 416 -28.64 -2.09 -4.25
C VAL A 416 -29.54 -2.36 -5.44
N SER A 417 -29.76 -3.65 -5.75
CA SER A 417 -30.54 -4.07 -6.91
C SER A 417 -31.90 -4.66 -6.46
N GLY A 418 -32.98 -3.95 -6.77
CA GLY A 418 -34.33 -4.38 -6.42
C GLY A 418 -34.56 -4.58 -4.91
N GLY A 419 -33.90 -3.79 -4.07
CA GLY A 419 -33.96 -3.89 -2.62
C GLY A 419 -33.03 -4.96 -2.01
N PHE A 420 -32.23 -5.63 -2.83
CA PHE A 420 -31.23 -6.61 -2.37
C PHE A 420 -29.82 -6.02 -2.46
N ASN A 421 -29.04 -6.27 -1.41
CA ASN A 421 -27.63 -5.92 -1.39
C ASN A 421 -26.82 -6.94 -2.19
N VAL A 422 -26.16 -6.48 -3.25
CA VAL A 422 -25.24 -7.29 -4.05
C VAL A 422 -23.83 -6.76 -3.84
N TYR A 423 -22.92 -7.64 -3.51
CA TYR A 423 -21.53 -7.34 -3.25
C TYR A 423 -20.70 -7.61 -4.50
N PRO A 424 -20.15 -6.56 -5.18
CA PRO A 424 -19.34 -6.72 -6.38
C PRO A 424 -18.25 -7.78 -6.27
N THR A 425 -17.55 -7.82 -5.14
CA THR A 425 -16.46 -8.77 -4.91
C THR A 425 -16.91 -10.23 -4.95
N GLU A 426 -18.16 -10.54 -4.50
CA GLU A 426 -18.72 -11.89 -4.58
C GLU A 426 -18.93 -12.32 -6.05
N VAL A 427 -19.40 -11.40 -6.86
CA VAL A 427 -19.62 -11.65 -8.30
C VAL A 427 -18.30 -11.77 -9.03
N GLU A 428 -17.34 -10.89 -8.73
CA GLU A 428 -15.97 -10.93 -9.27
C GLU A 428 -15.28 -12.26 -8.94
N ALA A 429 -15.43 -12.76 -7.72
CA ALA A 429 -14.86 -14.04 -7.30
C ALA A 429 -15.40 -15.22 -8.14
N VAL A 430 -16.65 -15.17 -8.56
CA VAL A 430 -17.23 -16.19 -9.47
C VAL A 430 -16.69 -16.03 -10.88
N LEU A 431 -16.62 -14.79 -11.38
CA LEU A 431 -16.05 -14.50 -12.71
C LEU A 431 -14.60 -14.98 -12.82
N TYR A 432 -13.76 -14.77 -11.80
CA TYR A 432 -12.36 -15.22 -11.79
C TYR A 432 -12.19 -16.75 -11.81
N ARG A 433 -13.23 -17.54 -11.54
CA ARG A 433 -13.20 -19.00 -11.70
C ARG A 433 -13.33 -19.44 -13.17
N HIS A 434 -13.78 -18.53 -14.04
CA HIS A 434 -13.88 -18.83 -15.46
C HIS A 434 -12.49 -18.75 -16.12
N PRO A 435 -12.06 -19.77 -16.91
CA PRO A 435 -10.71 -19.83 -17.46
C PRO A 435 -10.37 -18.66 -18.39
N ASP A 436 -11.36 -18.09 -19.06
CA ASP A 436 -11.18 -17.01 -20.03
C ASP A 436 -11.15 -15.61 -19.37
N VAL A 437 -11.31 -15.50 -18.06
CA VAL A 437 -11.28 -14.21 -17.35
C VAL A 437 -9.87 -13.92 -16.86
N TYR A 438 -9.33 -12.79 -17.32
CA TYR A 438 -8.06 -12.24 -16.83
C TYR A 438 -8.28 -11.24 -15.69
N GLU A 439 -9.11 -10.20 -15.93
CA GLU A 439 -9.53 -9.23 -14.90
C GLU A 439 -11.04 -9.00 -14.99
N ALA A 440 -11.67 -8.72 -13.85
CA ALA A 440 -13.08 -8.37 -13.79
C ALA A 440 -13.29 -7.21 -12.80
N CYS A 441 -14.25 -6.32 -13.14
CA CYS A 441 -14.75 -5.28 -12.26
C CYS A 441 -16.27 -5.26 -12.33
N VAL A 442 -16.91 -5.42 -11.19
CA VAL A 442 -18.37 -5.41 -11.07
C VAL A 442 -18.81 -4.09 -10.45
N ILE A 443 -19.83 -3.48 -11.04
CA ILE A 443 -20.39 -2.18 -10.63
C ILE A 443 -21.90 -2.19 -10.67
N GLY A 444 -22.53 -1.30 -9.88
CA GLY A 444 -23.93 -0.92 -10.06
C GLY A 444 -24.05 0.14 -11.13
N VAL A 445 -24.99 -0.05 -12.05
CA VAL A 445 -25.38 0.96 -13.06
C VAL A 445 -26.84 1.34 -12.88
N PRO A 446 -27.26 2.57 -13.25
CA PRO A 446 -28.66 2.98 -13.15
C PRO A 446 -29.60 2.02 -13.90
N ASP A 447 -30.70 1.63 -13.27
CA ASP A 447 -31.73 0.79 -13.86
C ASP A 447 -33.11 1.25 -13.42
N ALA A 448 -34.01 1.47 -14.40
CA ALA A 448 -35.35 2.01 -14.14
C ALA A 448 -36.24 1.08 -13.33
N ARG A 449 -36.00 -0.23 -13.34
CA ARG A 449 -36.80 -1.24 -12.65
C ARG A 449 -36.22 -1.61 -11.29
N TRP A 450 -34.88 -1.71 -11.19
CA TRP A 450 -34.19 -2.24 -10.03
C TRP A 450 -33.50 -1.16 -9.18
N GLY A 451 -33.54 0.13 -9.61
CA GLY A 451 -32.74 1.20 -9.06
C GLY A 451 -31.30 1.12 -9.55
N GLU A 452 -30.63 0.03 -9.20
CA GLU A 452 -29.32 -0.32 -9.75
C GLU A 452 -29.37 -1.73 -10.36
N ALA A 453 -28.68 -1.94 -11.49
CA ALA A 453 -28.42 -3.26 -12.06
C ALA A 453 -26.95 -3.62 -11.91
N VAL A 454 -26.67 -4.88 -11.66
CA VAL A 454 -25.31 -5.42 -11.59
C VAL A 454 -24.74 -5.55 -13.00
N LYS A 455 -23.62 -4.87 -13.27
CA LYS A 455 -22.88 -4.92 -14.53
C LYS A 455 -21.45 -5.39 -14.26
N ALA A 456 -20.95 -6.29 -15.10
CA ALA A 456 -19.56 -6.72 -15.07
C ALA A 456 -18.80 -6.19 -16.30
N LEU A 457 -17.61 -5.62 -16.09
CA LEU A 457 -16.64 -5.35 -17.13
C LEU A 457 -15.52 -6.38 -16.99
N VAL A 458 -15.20 -7.08 -18.07
CA VAL A 458 -14.25 -8.21 -18.06
C VAL A 458 -13.18 -8.01 -19.10
N VAL A 459 -11.92 -8.19 -18.70
CA VAL A 459 -10.76 -8.30 -19.59
C VAL A 459 -10.56 -9.80 -19.88
N PRO A 460 -10.67 -10.23 -21.14
CA PRO A 460 -10.47 -11.64 -21.50
C PRO A 460 -9.00 -12.06 -21.39
N ARG A 461 -8.78 -13.33 -21.05
CA ARG A 461 -7.46 -13.96 -21.14
C ARG A 461 -7.19 -14.36 -22.60
N GLY A 462 -6.05 -13.96 -23.17
CA GLY A 462 -5.60 -14.41 -24.49
C GLY A 462 -6.39 -13.86 -25.68
N GLY A 463 -7.25 -12.87 -25.52
CA GLY A 463 -7.79 -12.00 -26.60
C GLY A 463 -8.81 -12.61 -27.58
N ALA A 464 -9.10 -13.90 -27.57
CA ALA A 464 -10.04 -14.51 -28.49
C ALA A 464 -10.87 -15.62 -27.82
N GLY A 465 -12.20 -15.51 -27.90
CA GLY A 465 -13.12 -16.60 -27.53
C GLY A 465 -13.92 -16.39 -26.25
N CYS A 466 -13.67 -15.36 -25.44
CA CYS A 466 -14.51 -15.04 -24.31
C CYS A 466 -15.87 -14.53 -24.79
N ASP A 467 -16.94 -15.15 -24.31
CA ASP A 467 -18.31 -14.80 -24.67
C ASP A 467 -19.05 -14.24 -23.44
N ALA A 468 -19.64 -13.03 -23.59
CA ALA A 468 -20.38 -12.38 -22.52
C ALA A 468 -21.57 -13.21 -22.03
N ASP A 469 -22.27 -13.90 -22.93
CA ASP A 469 -23.41 -14.75 -22.57
C ASP A 469 -22.95 -16.00 -21.83
N ALA A 470 -21.80 -16.58 -22.19
CA ALA A 470 -21.19 -17.69 -21.47
C ALA A 470 -20.78 -17.27 -20.04
N LEU A 471 -20.23 -16.07 -19.85
CA LEU A 471 -19.90 -15.53 -18.54
C LEU A 471 -21.13 -15.25 -17.70
N MET A 472 -22.22 -14.71 -18.28
CA MET A 472 -23.49 -14.56 -17.59
C MET A 472 -24.09 -15.91 -17.19
N ALA A 473 -24.05 -16.90 -18.07
CA ALA A 473 -24.51 -18.26 -17.78
C ALA A 473 -23.66 -18.92 -16.68
N HIS A 474 -22.34 -18.66 -16.67
CA HIS A 474 -21.45 -19.10 -15.59
C HIS A 474 -21.86 -18.48 -14.24
N CYS A 475 -22.08 -17.17 -14.20
CA CYS A 475 -22.55 -16.49 -12.98
C CYS A 475 -23.88 -17.04 -12.48
N ARG A 476 -24.87 -17.23 -13.35
CA ARG A 476 -26.19 -17.78 -12.98
C ARG A 476 -26.14 -19.19 -12.40
N ARG A 477 -25.14 -19.99 -12.75
CA ARG A 477 -24.95 -21.34 -12.18
C ARG A 477 -24.39 -21.33 -10.77
N HIS A 478 -23.69 -20.24 -10.39
CA HIS A 478 -22.94 -20.17 -9.15
C HIS A 478 -23.44 -19.08 -8.18
N LEU A 479 -24.34 -18.21 -8.62
CA LEU A 479 -24.92 -17.13 -7.84
C LEU A 479 -26.45 -17.16 -7.88
N ALA A 480 -27.07 -16.65 -6.83
CA ALA A 480 -28.50 -16.37 -6.86
C ALA A 480 -28.83 -15.36 -7.98
N ASP A 481 -30.04 -15.45 -8.56
CA ASP A 481 -30.44 -14.64 -9.72
C ASP A 481 -30.25 -13.12 -9.51
N TYR A 482 -30.60 -12.61 -8.32
CA TYR A 482 -30.49 -11.19 -8.01
C TYR A 482 -29.02 -10.69 -7.92
N LYS A 483 -28.05 -11.60 -7.70
CA LYS A 483 -26.61 -11.30 -7.66
C LYS A 483 -25.95 -11.41 -9.03
N SER A 484 -26.55 -12.14 -9.95
CA SER A 484 -25.98 -12.39 -11.26
C SER A 484 -25.94 -11.10 -12.10
N PRO A 485 -24.86 -10.81 -12.82
CA PRO A 485 -24.78 -9.66 -13.70
C PRO A 485 -25.93 -9.65 -14.72
N ARG A 486 -26.56 -8.49 -14.88
CA ARG A 486 -27.59 -8.29 -15.93
C ARG A 486 -26.93 -7.97 -17.27
N SER A 487 -25.67 -7.54 -17.27
CA SER A 487 -24.87 -7.34 -18.47
C SER A 487 -23.40 -7.59 -18.19
N VAL A 488 -22.70 -8.11 -19.21
CA VAL A 488 -21.24 -8.28 -19.21
C VAL A 488 -20.71 -7.53 -20.43
N GLU A 489 -19.69 -6.69 -20.22
CA GLU A 489 -19.00 -5.95 -21.26
C GLU A 489 -17.55 -6.41 -21.31
N LEU A 490 -17.09 -6.83 -22.48
CA LEU A 490 -15.70 -7.20 -22.71
C LEU A 490 -14.90 -5.95 -23.04
N VAL A 491 -13.83 -5.71 -22.28
CA VAL A 491 -12.97 -4.53 -22.42
C VAL A 491 -11.51 -4.96 -22.64
N ALA A 492 -10.73 -4.11 -23.33
CA ALA A 492 -9.31 -4.38 -23.56
C ALA A 492 -8.47 -4.23 -22.27
N ALA A 493 -8.86 -3.32 -21.39
CA ALA A 493 -8.20 -3.06 -20.11
C ALA A 493 -9.18 -2.39 -19.14
N LEU A 494 -8.94 -2.55 -17.85
CA LEU A 494 -9.63 -1.81 -16.79
C LEU A 494 -8.74 -0.65 -16.30
N PRO A 495 -9.32 0.55 -16.05
CA PRO A 495 -8.57 1.67 -15.49
C PRO A 495 -8.00 1.29 -14.12
N LYS A 496 -6.76 1.71 -13.87
CA LYS A 496 -6.04 1.44 -12.62
C LYS A 496 -5.54 2.74 -12.02
N ASN A 497 -5.67 2.88 -10.72
CA ASN A 497 -5.08 4.00 -10.00
C ASN A 497 -3.54 3.92 -9.97
N ALA A 498 -2.87 4.97 -9.47
CA ALA A 498 -1.42 5.06 -9.38
C ALA A 498 -0.76 3.89 -8.61
N ASN A 499 -1.51 3.18 -7.76
CA ASN A 499 -1.04 2.01 -7.02
C ASN A 499 -1.28 0.68 -7.75
N GLY A 500 -1.82 0.70 -8.98
CA GLY A 500 -2.09 -0.48 -9.80
C GLY A 500 -3.38 -1.24 -9.43
N LYS A 501 -4.24 -0.66 -8.58
CA LYS A 501 -5.56 -1.21 -8.26
C LYS A 501 -6.60 -0.74 -9.27
N ILE A 502 -7.58 -1.61 -9.60
CA ILE A 502 -8.72 -1.23 -10.46
C ILE A 502 -9.42 -0.02 -9.85
N ALA A 503 -9.53 1.04 -10.63
CA ALA A 503 -10.20 2.29 -10.25
C ALA A 503 -11.72 2.18 -10.47
N ARG A 504 -12.42 1.41 -9.60
CA ARG A 504 -13.87 1.10 -9.77
C ARG A 504 -14.73 2.36 -9.96
N LYS A 505 -14.36 3.47 -9.35
CA LYS A 505 -15.04 4.75 -9.55
C LYS A 505 -14.95 5.22 -11.00
N GLU A 506 -13.77 5.15 -11.62
CA GLU A 506 -13.58 5.53 -13.03
C GLU A 506 -14.34 4.59 -13.95
N VAL A 507 -14.33 3.26 -13.65
CA VAL A 507 -15.14 2.27 -14.38
C VAL A 507 -16.62 2.62 -14.32
N ARG A 508 -17.14 3.10 -13.18
CA ARG A 508 -18.56 3.40 -12.97
C ARG A 508 -18.97 4.75 -13.52
N GLN A 509 -18.10 5.73 -13.52
CA GLN A 509 -18.40 7.14 -13.86
C GLN A 509 -19.14 7.32 -15.20
N PRO A 510 -18.75 6.66 -16.31
CA PRO A 510 -19.44 6.82 -17.60
C PRO A 510 -20.92 6.42 -17.56
N PHE A 511 -21.29 5.45 -16.75
CA PHE A 511 -22.66 4.92 -16.64
C PHE A 511 -23.56 5.79 -15.76
N TRP A 512 -22.96 6.64 -14.91
CA TRP A 512 -23.69 7.55 -14.00
C TRP A 512 -23.69 9.00 -14.49
N ALA A 513 -23.11 9.29 -15.67
CA ALA A 513 -23.13 10.62 -16.26
C ALA A 513 -24.59 11.05 -16.50
N GLY A 514 -25.01 12.15 -15.85
CA GLY A 514 -26.39 12.67 -15.94
C GLY A 514 -27.41 12.02 -14.98
N HIS A 515 -26.95 11.17 -14.05
CA HIS A 515 -27.79 10.59 -13.02
C HIS A 515 -27.27 10.99 -11.63
N ASP A 516 -28.14 11.50 -10.77
CA ASP A 516 -27.83 11.70 -9.36
C ASP A 516 -27.94 10.34 -8.65
N ARG A 517 -26.82 9.84 -8.11
CA ARG A 517 -26.84 8.67 -7.24
C ARG A 517 -27.41 9.10 -5.90
N GLN A 518 -28.62 8.69 -5.59
CA GLN A 518 -29.08 8.68 -4.21
C GLN A 518 -28.38 7.52 -3.50
N VAL A 519 -27.39 7.85 -2.68
CA VAL A 519 -26.77 6.90 -1.76
C VAL A 519 -27.79 6.67 -0.65
N HIS A 520 -28.29 5.46 -0.50
CA HIS A 520 -29.11 5.04 0.63
C HIS A 520 -28.22 4.52 1.74
#